data_0de42a767567016fcf60d53a133cdca6
#
_entry.id   0de42a767567016fcf60d53a133cdca6
#
_cell.length_a   1.000
_cell.length_b   1.000
_cell.length_c   1.000
_cell.angle_alpha   90.00
_cell.angle_beta   90.00
_cell.angle_gamma   90.00
#
_symmetry.space_group_name_H-M   'P 1'
#
loop_
_entity.id
_entity.type
_entity.pdbx_description
1 polymer ?
#
loop_
_entity_poly.entity_id
_entity_poly.type
_entity_poly.pdbx_seq_one_letter_code
_entity_poly.pdbx_strand_id
1 'polypeptide(L)'
;MSDDACTIITVNGDEVARCPSADTGRAHNHQPRLAIVHEAVVPWTEVIAQQHVETGERRSVHEKFIEWTGQRMVVLGRYDPGMIIERHAHKSDHLIYVLEGELACGEYPCPRGTLIVLEEGAVFGPLIADAADGCLLFETWLDTPEPVSVDKPGYNQLLADNKHVRLPNPPFTPPPHAKGKFGAGDRFS
;
A
#
# COMPACT_ATOMS: atom_id res chain seq x y z
N MET A 1 -23.53 -3.04 34.63
CA MET A 1 -24.15 -2.69 33.34
C MET A 1 -22.98 -2.59 32.37
N SER A 2 -22.87 -3.57 31.47
CA SER A 2 -21.76 -3.64 30.51
C SER A 2 -21.91 -2.50 29.49
N ASP A 3 -20.90 -1.64 29.43
CA ASP A 3 -20.79 -0.64 28.37
C ASP A 3 -20.49 -1.33 27.02
N ASP A 4 -21.55 -1.86 26.40
CA ASP A 4 -21.50 -2.56 25.11
C ASP A 4 -21.61 -1.56 23.94
N ALA A 5 -20.79 -0.53 23.94
CA ALA A 5 -20.81 0.44 22.85
C ALA A 5 -19.70 0.18 21.82
N CYS A 6 -20.01 0.28 20.53
CA CYS A 6 -19.08 0.17 19.41
C CYS A 6 -18.13 1.37 19.36
N THR A 7 -16.82 1.15 19.24
CA THR A 7 -15.89 2.24 18.90
C THR A 7 -15.80 2.39 17.39
N ILE A 8 -16.35 3.46 16.85
CA ILE A 8 -16.12 3.89 15.47
C ILE A 8 -15.03 4.96 15.54
N ILE A 9 -13.87 4.64 14.96
CA ILE A 9 -12.77 5.59 14.87
C ILE A 9 -12.81 6.19 13.47
N THR A 10 -13.06 7.48 13.38
CA THR A 10 -12.94 8.22 12.13
C THR A 10 -11.46 8.46 11.82
N VAL A 11 -11.13 8.78 10.56
CA VAL A 11 -9.76 9.09 10.13
C VAL A 11 -9.12 10.22 10.93
N ASN A 12 -9.93 11.12 11.48
CA ASN A 12 -9.44 12.21 12.34
C ASN A 12 -9.04 11.74 13.75
N GLY A 13 -9.18 10.43 14.04
CA GLY A 13 -8.89 9.87 15.36
C GLY A 13 -10.00 10.05 16.38
N ASP A 14 -11.13 10.64 15.99
CA ASP A 14 -12.28 10.80 16.86
C ASP A 14 -12.95 9.45 17.13
N GLU A 15 -13.14 9.13 18.40
CA GLU A 15 -13.90 7.96 18.84
C GLU A 15 -15.39 8.31 18.81
N VAL A 16 -16.14 7.62 17.92
CA VAL A 16 -17.56 7.94 17.69
C VAL A 16 -18.51 7.05 18.49
N ALA A 17 -18.18 5.77 18.64
CA ALA A 17 -18.97 4.81 19.43
C ALA A 17 -18.18 3.51 19.69
N ARG A 18 -18.58 2.72 20.66
CA ARG A 18 -17.98 1.41 20.93
C ARG A 18 -18.89 0.29 20.46
N CYS A 19 -18.38 -0.70 19.74
CA CYS A 19 -19.13 -1.88 19.32
C CYS A 19 -19.17 -2.95 20.40
N PRO A 20 -20.32 -3.62 20.62
CA PRO A 20 -20.35 -4.82 21.42
C PRO A 20 -19.49 -5.91 20.77
N SER A 21 -18.78 -6.66 21.59
CA SER A 21 -18.01 -7.81 21.16
C SER A 21 -18.90 -9.04 21.11
N ALA A 22 -18.95 -9.73 19.97
CA ALA A 22 -19.54 -11.05 19.91
C ALA A 22 -18.55 -12.11 20.43
N ASP A 23 -19.06 -13.11 21.14
CA ASP A 23 -18.26 -14.28 21.46
C ASP A 23 -18.01 -15.09 20.16
N THR A 24 -16.78 -15.03 19.66
CA THR A 24 -16.33 -15.79 18.49
C THR A 24 -15.63 -17.08 18.87
N GLY A 25 -15.60 -17.44 20.16
CA GLY A 25 -14.83 -18.56 20.69
C GLY A 25 -13.31 -18.38 20.61
N ARG A 26 -12.83 -17.18 20.28
CA ARG A 26 -11.39 -16.84 20.23
C ARG A 26 -11.08 -15.81 21.29
N ALA A 27 -9.94 -16.00 21.98
CA ALA A 27 -9.42 -14.97 22.85
C ALA A 27 -8.91 -13.78 22.04
N HIS A 28 -9.38 -12.58 22.35
CA HIS A 28 -8.87 -11.34 21.79
C HIS A 28 -8.02 -10.61 22.81
N ASN A 29 -6.83 -10.17 22.40
CA ASN A 29 -5.93 -9.38 23.26
C ASN A 29 -6.32 -7.92 23.35
N HIS A 30 -7.37 -7.52 22.64
CA HIS A 30 -7.89 -6.15 22.59
C HIS A 30 -9.40 -6.19 22.34
N GLN A 31 -10.07 -5.11 22.69
CA GLN A 31 -11.48 -4.94 22.36
C GLN A 31 -11.62 -4.78 20.83
N PRO A 32 -12.51 -5.56 20.19
CA PRO A 32 -12.81 -5.39 18.76
C PRO A 32 -13.29 -3.97 18.46
N ARG A 33 -12.96 -3.46 17.29
CA ARG A 33 -13.38 -2.14 16.83
C ARG A 33 -14.09 -2.22 15.48
N LEU A 34 -15.02 -1.34 15.25
CA LEU A 34 -15.52 -0.99 13.93
C LEU A 34 -14.88 0.32 13.51
N ALA A 35 -14.28 0.38 12.32
CA ALA A 35 -13.82 1.61 11.70
C ALA A 35 -14.55 1.79 10.37
N ILE A 36 -15.12 2.97 10.15
CA ILE A 36 -15.74 3.37 8.88
C ILE A 36 -14.95 4.57 8.40
N VAL A 37 -14.25 4.41 7.29
CA VAL A 37 -13.36 5.42 6.73
C VAL A 37 -13.77 5.71 5.30
N HIS A 38 -14.08 6.97 4.99
CA HIS A 38 -14.30 7.40 3.62
C HIS A 38 -12.98 7.91 3.03
N GLU A 39 -12.59 7.40 1.88
CA GLU A 39 -11.30 7.69 1.25
C GLU A 39 -11.08 9.19 0.96
N ALA A 40 -12.14 9.96 0.77
CA ALA A 40 -12.05 11.40 0.48
C ALA A 40 -11.43 12.23 1.62
N VAL A 41 -11.47 11.73 2.87
CA VAL A 41 -10.86 12.40 4.02
C VAL A 41 -9.42 11.97 4.26
N VAL A 42 -8.91 11.01 3.49
CA VAL A 42 -7.52 10.54 3.58
C VAL A 42 -6.69 11.22 2.49
N PRO A 43 -5.65 11.99 2.85
CA PRO A 43 -4.83 12.67 1.86
C PRO A 43 -4.00 11.68 1.05
N TRP A 44 -3.73 12.03 -0.21
CA TRP A 44 -2.71 11.37 -1.01
C TRP A 44 -1.31 11.75 -0.48
N THR A 45 -0.45 10.75 -0.35
CA THR A 45 0.95 10.91 0.07
C THR A 45 1.84 10.29 -0.99
N GLU A 46 2.78 11.07 -1.54
CA GLU A 46 3.80 10.53 -2.44
C GLU A 46 4.77 9.65 -1.65
N VAL A 47 4.97 8.42 -2.10
CA VAL A 47 5.81 7.43 -1.39
C VAL A 47 7.02 6.96 -2.18
N ILE A 48 6.94 6.96 -3.50
CA ILE A 48 8.04 6.61 -4.41
C ILE A 48 8.02 7.59 -5.58
N ALA A 49 9.20 7.96 -6.06
CA ALA A 49 9.33 8.81 -7.23
C ALA A 49 10.47 8.36 -8.15
N GLN A 50 10.26 8.58 -9.44
CA GLN A 50 11.21 8.37 -10.54
C GLN A 50 11.23 9.59 -11.44
N GLN A 51 12.30 9.73 -12.23
CA GLN A 51 12.41 10.82 -13.18
C GLN A 51 12.96 10.29 -14.52
N HIS A 52 12.35 10.73 -15.61
CA HIS A 52 12.88 10.48 -16.94
C HIS A 52 14.13 11.34 -17.17
N VAL A 53 15.25 10.73 -17.54
CA VAL A 53 16.56 11.40 -17.59
C VAL A 53 16.68 12.47 -18.67
N GLU A 54 15.95 12.34 -19.78
CA GLU A 54 16.02 13.28 -20.90
C GLU A 54 15.00 14.41 -20.78
N THR A 55 13.78 14.11 -20.33
CA THR A 55 12.68 15.08 -20.27
C THR A 55 12.54 15.75 -18.92
N GLY A 56 13.07 15.14 -17.86
CA GLY A 56 12.85 15.57 -16.49
C GLY A 56 11.45 15.24 -15.95
N GLU A 57 10.61 14.54 -16.72
CA GLU A 57 9.27 14.14 -16.30
C GLU A 57 9.34 13.28 -15.03
N ARG A 58 8.55 13.68 -14.02
CA ARG A 58 8.43 12.94 -12.75
C ARG A 58 7.27 11.97 -12.81
N ARG A 59 7.48 10.76 -12.31
CA ARG A 59 6.46 9.74 -12.10
C ARG A 59 6.51 9.27 -10.67
N SER A 60 5.35 9.05 -10.09
CA SER A 60 5.23 8.80 -8.66
C SER A 60 4.23 7.71 -8.34
N VAL A 61 4.40 7.08 -7.19
CA VAL A 61 3.36 6.36 -6.49
C VAL A 61 2.84 7.26 -5.39
N HIS A 62 1.53 7.42 -5.35
CA HIS A 62 0.82 8.10 -4.27
C HIS A 62 -0.09 7.11 -3.56
N GLU A 63 -0.13 7.18 -2.25
CA GLU A 63 -0.96 6.31 -1.43
C GLU A 63 -1.87 7.09 -0.49
N LYS A 64 -3.10 6.57 -0.30
CA LYS A 64 -3.97 6.93 0.80
C LYS A 64 -3.94 5.80 1.82
N PHE A 65 -3.41 6.08 3.00
CA PHE A 65 -3.37 5.12 4.10
C PHE A 65 -4.72 5.05 4.80
N ILE A 66 -5.62 4.18 4.31
CA ILE A 66 -7.00 4.05 4.82
C ILE A 66 -6.99 3.46 6.23
N GLU A 67 -6.15 2.45 6.45
CA GLU A 67 -5.91 1.89 7.77
C GLU A 67 -4.45 1.47 7.90
N TRP A 68 -3.89 1.68 9.08
CA TRP A 68 -2.55 1.21 9.41
C TRP A 68 -2.50 0.82 10.89
N THR A 69 -2.46 -0.48 11.16
CA THR A 69 -2.34 -1.05 12.50
C THR A 69 -1.13 -1.97 12.57
N GLY A 70 -0.84 -2.50 13.77
CA GLY A 70 0.19 -3.55 13.92
C GLY A 70 -0.22 -4.92 13.35
N GLN A 71 -1.41 -5.05 12.78
CA GLN A 71 -1.95 -6.32 12.28
C GLN A 71 -2.26 -6.27 10.78
N ARG A 72 -2.44 -5.08 10.23
CA ARG A 72 -2.73 -4.89 8.81
C ARG A 72 -2.50 -3.45 8.38
N MET A 73 -2.27 -3.28 7.11
CA MET A 73 -2.30 -2.00 6.43
C MET A 73 -3.22 -2.09 5.21
N VAL A 74 -4.02 -1.05 4.99
CA VAL A 74 -4.93 -0.92 3.85
C VAL A 74 -4.66 0.40 3.17
N VAL A 75 -4.38 0.37 1.88
CA VAL A 75 -4.12 1.59 1.09
C VAL A 75 -4.90 1.59 -0.22
N LEU A 76 -5.14 2.80 -0.74
CA LEU A 76 -5.35 3.01 -2.16
C LEU A 76 -4.04 3.51 -2.74
N GLY A 77 -3.52 2.82 -3.75
CA GLY A 77 -2.29 3.16 -4.45
C GLY A 77 -2.59 3.70 -5.84
N ARG A 78 -2.16 4.92 -6.15
CA ARG A 78 -2.20 5.47 -7.50
C ARG A 78 -0.80 5.51 -8.07
N TYR A 79 -0.61 4.81 -9.17
CA TYR A 79 0.66 4.71 -9.88
C TYR A 79 0.55 5.53 -11.16
N ASP A 80 1.44 6.50 -11.31
CA ASP A 80 1.48 7.34 -12.52
C ASP A 80 1.79 6.49 -13.77
N PRO A 81 1.39 6.95 -14.97
CA PRO A 81 1.64 6.25 -16.23
C PRO A 81 3.10 5.82 -16.38
N GLY A 82 3.31 4.52 -16.66
CA GLY A 82 4.62 3.93 -16.83
C GLY A 82 5.50 3.85 -15.59
N MET A 83 4.93 4.01 -14.38
CA MET A 83 5.65 3.81 -13.13
C MET A 83 6.15 2.38 -12.99
N ILE A 84 7.40 2.20 -12.55
CA ILE A 84 8.06 0.90 -12.44
C ILE A 84 8.42 0.65 -10.98
N ILE A 85 7.95 -0.47 -10.41
CA ILE A 85 8.32 -0.92 -9.07
C ILE A 85 9.21 -2.16 -9.19
N GLU A 86 10.22 -2.25 -8.34
CA GLU A 86 11.15 -3.36 -8.33
C GLU A 86 10.48 -4.72 -8.07
N ARG A 87 11.17 -5.78 -8.45
CA ARG A 87 10.82 -7.14 -8.04
C ARG A 87 11.12 -7.33 -6.57
N HIS A 88 10.12 -7.72 -5.78
CA HIS A 88 10.24 -7.81 -4.33
C HIS A 88 9.29 -8.87 -3.75
N ALA A 89 9.37 -9.07 -2.45
CA ALA A 89 8.45 -9.85 -1.64
C ALA A 89 8.04 -9.04 -0.40
N HIS A 90 7.05 -9.51 0.36
CA HIS A 90 6.69 -8.95 1.65
C HIS A 90 6.83 -9.98 2.77
N LYS A 91 6.98 -9.52 4.01
CA LYS A 91 6.96 -10.35 5.23
C LYS A 91 5.54 -10.56 5.75
N SER A 92 4.58 -10.59 4.86
CA SER A 92 3.17 -10.85 5.15
C SER A 92 2.43 -11.24 3.88
N ASP A 93 1.25 -11.82 4.05
CA ASP A 93 0.31 -11.94 2.95
C ASP A 93 -0.07 -10.54 2.45
N HIS A 94 -0.17 -10.41 1.13
CA HIS A 94 -0.47 -9.16 0.45
C HIS A 94 -1.51 -9.40 -0.66
N LEU A 95 -2.54 -8.58 -0.69
CA LEU A 95 -3.56 -8.61 -1.74
C LEU A 95 -3.52 -7.30 -2.51
N ILE A 96 -3.55 -7.39 -3.84
CA ILE A 96 -3.63 -6.23 -4.75
C ILE A 96 -4.86 -6.42 -5.63
N TYR A 97 -5.77 -5.45 -5.64
CA TYR A 97 -6.90 -5.45 -6.56
C TYR A 97 -6.84 -4.22 -7.47
N VAL A 98 -6.86 -4.44 -8.78
CA VAL A 98 -6.80 -3.36 -9.77
C VAL A 98 -8.19 -2.73 -9.91
N LEU A 99 -8.34 -1.50 -9.42
CA LEU A 99 -9.59 -0.74 -9.46
C LEU A 99 -9.77 -0.01 -10.80
N GLU A 100 -8.69 0.59 -11.34
CA GLU A 100 -8.69 1.33 -12.60
C GLU A 100 -7.36 1.12 -13.33
N GLY A 101 -7.37 1.27 -14.67
CA GLY A 101 -6.20 1.09 -15.50
C GLY A 101 -5.72 -0.35 -15.59
N GLU A 102 -4.42 -0.51 -15.78
CA GLU A 102 -3.75 -1.81 -15.87
C GLU A 102 -2.40 -1.79 -15.16
N LEU A 103 -2.07 -2.90 -14.53
CA LEU A 103 -0.77 -3.17 -13.92
C LEU A 103 -0.18 -4.43 -14.53
N ALA A 104 1.03 -4.39 -15.06
CA ALA A 104 1.77 -5.61 -15.38
C ALA A 104 2.49 -6.12 -14.12
N CYS A 105 2.36 -7.41 -13.82
CA CYS A 105 3.10 -8.09 -12.76
C CYS A 105 4.06 -9.11 -13.42
N GLY A 106 5.31 -8.71 -13.61
CA GLY A 106 6.23 -9.44 -14.47
C GLY A 106 5.71 -9.50 -15.91
N GLU A 107 5.50 -10.70 -16.44
CA GLU A 107 4.98 -10.93 -17.80
C GLU A 107 3.44 -10.97 -17.86
N TYR A 108 2.75 -10.89 -16.72
CA TYR A 108 1.30 -11.06 -16.64
C TYR A 108 0.60 -9.70 -16.64
N PRO A 109 -0.25 -9.39 -17.65
CA PRO A 109 -1.09 -8.21 -17.61
C PRO A 109 -2.20 -8.40 -16.59
N CYS A 110 -2.41 -7.38 -15.78
CA CYS A 110 -3.43 -7.33 -14.73
C CYS A 110 -4.35 -6.13 -14.98
N PRO A 111 -5.32 -6.25 -15.88
CA PRO A 111 -6.27 -5.17 -16.14
C PRO A 111 -7.21 -4.96 -14.95
N ARG A 112 -7.99 -3.89 -15.00
CA ARG A 112 -9.08 -3.60 -14.05
C ARG A 112 -9.90 -4.85 -13.72
N GLY A 113 -10.12 -5.11 -12.44
CA GLY A 113 -10.85 -6.29 -11.94
C GLY A 113 -9.96 -7.48 -11.60
N THR A 114 -8.64 -7.39 -11.82
CA THR A 114 -7.70 -8.44 -11.43
C THR A 114 -7.41 -8.37 -9.93
N LEU A 115 -7.46 -9.53 -9.28
CA LEU A 115 -6.94 -9.74 -7.92
C LEU A 115 -5.61 -10.50 -8.00
N ILE A 116 -4.57 -9.94 -7.41
CA ILE A 116 -3.28 -10.60 -7.19
C ILE A 116 -3.23 -11.01 -5.72
N VAL A 117 -3.00 -12.29 -5.46
CA VAL A 117 -2.86 -12.85 -4.10
C VAL A 117 -1.41 -13.27 -3.91
N LEU A 118 -0.78 -12.74 -2.90
CA LEU A 118 0.62 -12.96 -2.59
C LEU A 118 0.71 -13.49 -1.17
N GLU A 119 1.16 -14.72 -1.01
CA GLU A 119 1.51 -15.28 0.29
C GLU A 119 2.83 -14.70 0.78
N GLU A 120 3.04 -14.69 2.09
CA GLU A 120 4.28 -14.23 2.71
C GLU A 120 5.52 -14.83 2.00
N GLY A 121 6.45 -13.96 1.62
CA GLY A 121 7.67 -14.34 0.93
C GLY A 121 7.51 -14.63 -0.56
N ALA A 122 6.31 -14.59 -1.13
CA ALA A 122 6.12 -14.74 -2.57
C ALA A 122 6.80 -13.58 -3.30
N VAL A 123 7.72 -13.90 -4.22
CA VAL A 123 8.43 -12.93 -5.04
C VAL A 123 7.59 -12.57 -6.26
N PHE A 124 7.34 -11.29 -6.47
CA PHE A 124 6.51 -10.79 -7.58
C PHE A 124 7.09 -9.53 -8.22
N GLY A 125 6.52 -9.16 -9.36
CA GLY A 125 6.99 -8.00 -10.14
C GLY A 125 8.09 -8.37 -11.17
N PRO A 126 8.75 -7.36 -11.81
CA PRO A 126 8.49 -5.94 -11.55
C PRO A 126 7.02 -5.59 -11.77
N LEU A 127 6.52 -4.58 -11.03
CA LEU A 127 5.21 -4.03 -11.32
C LEU A 127 5.39 -2.82 -12.24
N ILE A 128 4.62 -2.77 -13.32
CA ILE A 128 4.68 -1.67 -14.29
C ILE A 128 3.26 -1.20 -14.58
N ALA A 129 2.98 0.05 -14.22
CA ALA A 129 1.70 0.67 -14.52
C ALA A 129 1.57 0.97 -16.02
N ASP A 130 0.36 0.89 -16.56
CA ASP A 130 0.10 1.23 -17.97
C ASP A 130 0.73 2.58 -18.36
N ALA A 131 1.25 2.66 -19.57
CA ALA A 131 2.02 3.82 -20.03
C ALA A 131 1.14 5.03 -20.38
N ALA A 132 -0.16 4.84 -20.63
CA ALA A 132 -1.09 5.92 -20.98
C ALA A 132 -1.83 6.45 -19.75
N ASP A 133 -2.42 5.54 -18.96
CA ASP A 133 -3.38 5.90 -17.92
C ASP A 133 -2.87 5.62 -16.50
N GLY A 134 -1.80 4.83 -16.36
CA GLY A 134 -1.36 4.34 -15.06
C GLY A 134 -2.35 3.36 -14.44
N CYS A 135 -2.42 3.29 -13.11
CA CYS A 135 -3.41 2.45 -12.45
C CYS A 135 -3.78 2.96 -11.06
N LEU A 136 -4.98 2.56 -10.61
CA LEU A 136 -5.46 2.71 -9.24
C LEU A 136 -5.64 1.32 -8.63
N LEU A 137 -5.05 1.10 -7.48
CA LEU A 137 -5.01 -0.16 -6.77
C LEU A 137 -5.65 -0.05 -5.40
N PHE A 138 -6.32 -1.12 -4.97
CA PHE A 138 -6.59 -1.38 -3.56
C PHE A 138 -5.59 -2.43 -3.09
N GLU A 139 -4.86 -2.12 -2.03
CA GLU A 139 -3.82 -2.99 -1.51
C GLU A 139 -4.01 -3.21 0.00
N THR A 140 -3.75 -4.44 0.46
CA THR A 140 -3.78 -4.75 1.89
C THR A 140 -2.70 -5.75 2.27
N TRP A 141 -1.97 -5.44 3.32
CA TRP A 141 -1.02 -6.33 3.99
C TRP A 141 -1.64 -6.83 5.29
N LEU A 142 -1.58 -8.13 5.52
CA LEU A 142 -2.22 -8.79 6.67
C LEU A 142 -1.27 -8.99 7.87
N ASP A 143 -0.16 -8.29 7.88
CA ASP A 143 0.78 -8.11 8.98
C ASP A 143 1.70 -6.93 8.63
N THR A 144 3.01 -7.14 8.54
CA THR A 144 3.99 -6.10 8.22
C THR A 144 4.07 -5.84 6.73
N PRO A 145 3.96 -4.57 6.27
CA PRO A 145 4.13 -4.23 4.87
C PRO A 145 5.60 -4.16 4.42
N GLU A 146 6.55 -4.54 5.28
CA GLU A 146 7.98 -4.40 4.99
C GLU A 146 8.36 -5.16 3.70
N PRO A 147 8.88 -4.45 2.67
CA PRO A 147 9.31 -5.07 1.43
C PRO A 147 10.69 -5.73 1.60
N VAL A 148 10.89 -6.82 0.88
CA VAL A 148 12.17 -7.50 0.74
C VAL A 148 12.61 -7.41 -0.71
N SER A 149 13.58 -6.55 -1.01
CA SER A 149 14.15 -6.41 -2.34
C SER A 149 14.89 -7.69 -2.73
N VAL A 150 14.68 -8.18 -3.96
CA VAL A 150 15.30 -9.42 -4.44
C VAL A 150 16.21 -9.25 -5.65
N ASP A 151 16.09 -8.14 -6.38
CA ASP A 151 16.91 -7.88 -7.59
C ASP A 151 17.12 -6.38 -7.84
N LYS A 152 17.88 -5.72 -6.97
CA LYS A 152 18.26 -4.31 -7.18
C LYS A 152 19.03 -4.04 -8.49
N PRO A 153 19.99 -4.89 -8.91
CA PRO A 153 20.67 -4.68 -10.18
C PRO A 153 19.73 -4.74 -11.38
N GLY A 154 18.85 -5.75 -11.45
CA GLY A 154 17.86 -5.85 -12.52
C GLY A 154 16.88 -4.69 -12.53
N TYR A 155 16.45 -4.20 -11.36
CA TYR A 155 15.63 -3.00 -11.26
C TYR A 155 16.33 -1.75 -11.81
N ASN A 156 17.59 -1.53 -11.45
CA ASN A 156 18.37 -0.40 -11.96
C ASN A 156 18.55 -0.47 -13.47
N GLN A 157 18.78 -1.69 -14.01
CA GLN A 157 18.87 -1.88 -15.46
C GLN A 157 17.53 -1.60 -16.14
N LEU A 158 16.42 -2.10 -15.59
CA LEU A 158 15.08 -1.86 -16.12
C LEU A 158 14.72 -0.37 -16.14
N LEU A 159 15.08 0.36 -15.10
CA LEU A 159 14.92 1.82 -15.08
C LEU A 159 15.76 2.49 -16.17
N ALA A 160 17.03 2.10 -16.31
CA ALA A 160 17.94 2.66 -17.34
C ALA A 160 17.43 2.40 -18.76
N ASP A 161 16.96 1.17 -19.05
CA ASP A 161 16.40 0.78 -20.34
C ASP A 161 15.15 1.63 -20.70
N ASN A 162 14.39 2.05 -19.69
CA ASN A 162 13.25 2.95 -19.83
C ASN A 162 13.62 4.43 -19.65
N LYS A 163 14.91 4.76 -19.61
CA LYS A 163 15.43 6.14 -19.44
C LYS A 163 14.95 6.81 -18.14
N HIS A 164 14.79 6.05 -17.08
CA HIS A 164 14.38 6.54 -15.77
C HIS A 164 15.48 6.36 -14.73
N VAL A 165 15.44 7.18 -13.71
CA VAL A 165 16.21 7.03 -12.48
C VAL A 165 15.28 7.10 -11.28
N ARG A 166 15.56 6.32 -10.25
CA ARG A 166 14.88 6.45 -8.97
C ARG A 166 15.33 7.73 -8.30
N LEU A 167 14.38 8.52 -7.82
CA LEU A 167 14.66 9.67 -6.96
C LEU A 167 14.76 9.21 -5.48
N PRO A 168 15.40 10.01 -4.62
CA PRO A 168 15.29 9.80 -3.18
C PRO A 168 13.82 9.72 -2.75
N ASN A 169 13.54 8.85 -1.79
CA ASN A 169 12.18 8.72 -1.28
C ASN A 169 11.68 10.08 -0.77
N PRO A 170 10.44 10.47 -1.10
CA PRO A 170 9.84 11.68 -0.57
C PRO A 170 9.82 11.65 0.97
N PRO A 171 9.89 12.80 1.64
CA PRO A 171 9.70 12.86 3.08
C PRO A 171 8.35 12.25 3.45
N PHE A 172 8.36 11.29 4.35
CA PHE A 172 7.15 10.60 4.78
C PHE A 172 6.86 10.85 6.25
N THR A 173 5.64 11.25 6.54
CA THR A 173 5.12 11.34 7.91
C THR A 173 3.95 10.37 8.02
N PRO A 174 4.02 9.38 8.94
CA PRO A 174 2.92 8.46 9.14
C PRO A 174 1.63 9.23 9.45
N PRO A 175 0.47 8.79 8.94
CA PRO A 175 -0.78 9.42 9.29
C PRO A 175 -1.03 9.29 10.81
N PRO A 176 -1.74 10.25 11.44
CA PRO A 176 -1.95 10.26 12.89
C PRO A 176 -2.60 9.00 13.46
N HIS A 177 -3.36 8.29 12.62
CA HIS A 177 -4.02 7.04 13.01
C HIS A 177 -3.13 5.79 12.81
N ALA A 178 -1.94 5.93 12.23
CA ALA A 178 -1.01 4.81 12.07
C ALA A 178 -0.61 4.28 13.44
N LYS A 179 -0.86 3.00 13.68
CA LYS A 179 -0.51 2.29 14.92
C LYS A 179 0.22 1.01 14.53
N GLY A 180 1.39 0.79 15.10
CA GLY A 180 2.13 -0.44 14.88
C GLY A 180 3.63 -0.28 15.01
N LYS A 181 4.34 -1.38 14.83
CA LYS A 181 5.80 -1.47 14.99
C LYS A 181 6.58 -0.84 13.83
N PHE A 182 5.89 -0.46 12.77
CA PHE A 182 6.52 -0.01 11.53
C PHE A 182 6.62 1.50 11.53
N GLY A 183 7.82 1.98 11.80
CA GLY A 183 8.18 3.35 11.47
C GLY A 183 8.16 3.53 9.94
N ALA A 184 7.78 4.72 9.50
CA ALA A 184 7.76 5.07 8.08
C ALA A 184 9.11 4.86 7.37
N GLY A 185 10.24 4.82 8.12
CA GLY A 185 11.56 4.59 7.58
C GLY A 185 11.79 3.17 7.06
N ASP A 186 11.08 2.19 7.59
CA ASP A 186 11.35 0.78 7.27
C ASP A 186 10.68 0.32 5.98
N ARG A 187 9.64 1.01 5.54
CA ARG A 187 8.88 0.64 4.33
C ARG A 187 9.51 1.11 3.03
N PHE A 188 10.26 2.20 3.06
CA PHE A 188 10.78 2.89 1.87
C PHE A 188 12.29 3.03 1.86
N SER A 189 12.99 2.31 2.75
CA SER A 189 14.46 2.31 2.87
C SER A 189 15.16 1.45 1.81
#